data_023c5f9aea59581502e234f90fcbd4b6
#
_entry.id   023c5f9aea59581502e234f90fcbd4b6
#
_cell.length_a   1.000
_cell.length_b   1.000
_cell.length_c   1.000
_cell.angle_alpha   90.00
_cell.angle_beta   90.00
_cell.angle_gamma   90.00
#
_symmetry.space_group_name_H-M   'P 1'
#
loop_
_entity.id
_entity.type
_entity.pdbx_description
1 polymer ?
#
loop_
_entity_poly.entity_id
_entity_poly.type
_entity_poly.pdbx_seq_one_letter_code
_entity_poly.pdbx_strand_id
1 'polypeptide(L)'
;MDDGREADGTAPQGPSAKGQDRTPAPAAGVLCDVMELAGLPLADSGALWRLAESGRQLDANLVRLPAGRHVHAHVEPELDVLLLVVAGDGVLATPDGAEPLAQGKLVWLPKGSSRSITAHGDGLSYLTVHRRRPGMQIRSRPTGDGAPPPTG
;
A
#
# COMPACT_ATOMS: atom_id res chain seq x y z
N MET A 1 25.67 60.78 -45.41
CA MET A 1 24.73 61.50 -44.58
C MET A 1 23.59 60.53 -44.35
N ASP A 2 23.32 60.04 -43.24
CA ASP A 2 23.48 60.38 -41.84
C ASP A 2 22.68 59.31 -41.10
N ASP A 3 23.19 58.77 -40.24
CA ASP A 3 23.24 58.79 -38.79
C ASP A 3 22.36 57.68 -38.23
N GLY A 4 22.93 56.76 -37.76
CA GLY A 4 23.23 56.22 -36.50
C GLY A 4 22.12 56.36 -35.45
N ARG A 5 21.61 55.27 -34.98
CA ARG A 5 21.37 55.11 -33.56
C ARG A 5 21.05 53.66 -33.20
N GLU A 6 22.05 53.06 -32.60
CA GLU A 6 21.87 51.89 -31.78
C GLU A 6 20.89 52.19 -30.64
N ALA A 7 19.91 51.35 -30.45
CA ALA A 7 19.14 51.26 -29.22
C ALA A 7 19.39 49.90 -28.62
N ASP A 8 20.30 49.92 -27.70
CA ASP A 8 20.48 48.89 -26.66
C ASP A 8 19.15 48.66 -25.97
N GLY A 9 18.56 47.49 -26.22
CA GLY A 9 17.34 47.02 -25.58
C GLY A 9 17.64 45.80 -24.72
N THR A 10 18.27 46.01 -23.57
CA THR A 10 18.36 45.02 -22.54
C THR A 10 16.94 44.53 -22.15
N ALA A 11 16.59 43.36 -22.57
CA ALA A 11 15.37 42.69 -22.10
C ALA A 11 15.54 42.29 -20.65
N PRO A 12 14.57 42.57 -19.76
CA PRO A 12 14.63 42.10 -18.38
C PRO A 12 14.46 40.59 -18.35
N GLN A 13 15.45 39.91 -17.83
CA GLN A 13 15.34 38.50 -17.51
C GLN A 13 14.29 38.33 -16.42
N GLY A 14 13.15 37.76 -16.78
CA GLY A 14 12.14 37.36 -15.83
C GLY A 14 12.67 36.29 -14.88
N PRO A 15 12.10 36.20 -13.68
CA PRO A 15 12.59 35.25 -12.65
C PRO A 15 12.43 33.82 -13.17
N SER A 16 13.52 33.09 -13.12
CA SER A 16 13.55 31.64 -13.34
C SER A 16 12.49 30.98 -12.46
N ALA A 17 11.45 30.47 -13.09
CA ALA A 17 10.49 29.60 -12.43
C ALA A 17 11.26 28.37 -11.93
N LYS A 18 11.50 28.31 -10.63
CA LYS A 18 11.93 27.08 -9.96
C LYS A 18 10.90 26.03 -10.31
N GLY A 19 11.33 25.00 -11.02
CA GLY A 19 10.52 23.84 -11.32
C GLY A 19 9.95 23.28 -10.03
N GLN A 20 8.68 23.54 -9.81
CA GLN A 20 7.95 22.84 -8.77
C GLN A 20 7.82 21.42 -9.28
N ASP A 21 8.49 20.52 -8.58
CA ASP A 21 8.33 19.07 -8.72
C ASP A 21 6.87 18.75 -8.32
N ARG A 22 5.97 18.93 -9.27
CA ARG A 22 4.57 18.60 -9.11
C ARG A 22 4.45 17.10 -9.31
N THR A 23 4.50 16.35 -8.21
CA THR A 23 4.00 14.98 -8.21
C THR A 23 2.60 15.01 -8.84
N PRO A 24 2.36 14.31 -9.96
CA PRO A 24 1.07 14.32 -10.60
C PRO A 24 -0.01 13.88 -9.61
N ALA A 25 -1.17 14.55 -9.67
CA ALA A 25 -2.30 14.17 -8.84
C ALA A 25 -2.71 12.72 -9.13
N PRO A 26 -3.12 11.94 -8.11
CA PRO A 26 -3.60 10.59 -8.30
C PRO A 26 -4.76 10.57 -9.30
N ALA A 27 -4.68 9.70 -10.28
CA ALA A 27 -5.71 9.54 -11.30
C ALA A 27 -6.34 8.15 -11.20
N ALA A 28 -7.65 8.07 -11.47
CA ALA A 28 -8.34 6.78 -11.55
C ALA A 28 -7.84 5.98 -12.75
N GLY A 29 -7.63 4.67 -12.54
CA GLY A 29 -7.16 3.78 -13.60
C GLY A 29 -7.18 2.32 -13.18
N VAL A 30 -7.03 1.43 -14.18
CA VAL A 30 -6.83 0.00 -13.96
C VAL A 30 -5.39 -0.20 -13.52
N LEU A 31 -5.18 -0.88 -12.40
CA LEU A 31 -3.85 -1.10 -11.81
C LEU A 31 -3.23 -2.42 -12.27
N CYS A 32 -4.04 -3.46 -12.37
CA CYS A 32 -3.60 -4.80 -12.80
C CYS A 32 -4.82 -5.68 -13.11
N ASP A 33 -4.57 -6.80 -13.76
CA ASP A 33 -5.52 -7.93 -13.85
C ASP A 33 -5.16 -8.95 -12.78
N VAL A 34 -5.98 -9.06 -11.74
CA VAL A 34 -5.71 -9.96 -10.60
C VAL A 34 -5.83 -11.43 -10.99
N MET A 35 -6.67 -11.75 -11.99
CA MET A 35 -6.83 -13.11 -12.49
C MET A 35 -5.60 -13.55 -13.28
N GLU A 36 -5.08 -12.67 -14.12
CA GLU A 36 -3.83 -12.91 -14.85
C GLU A 36 -2.66 -13.14 -13.88
N LEU A 37 -2.50 -12.27 -12.89
CA LEU A 37 -1.44 -12.39 -11.90
C LEU A 37 -1.56 -13.68 -11.07
N ALA A 38 -2.77 -14.05 -10.66
CA ALA A 38 -3.00 -15.28 -9.92
C ALA A 38 -2.76 -16.54 -10.75
N GLY A 39 -2.88 -16.46 -12.08
CA GLY A 39 -2.63 -17.56 -13.02
C GLY A 39 -1.16 -17.77 -13.38
N LEU A 40 -0.27 -16.86 -13.02
CA LEU A 40 1.16 -17.01 -13.32
C LEU A 40 1.77 -18.20 -12.57
N PRO A 41 2.64 -19.00 -13.23
CA PRO A 41 3.36 -20.11 -12.61
C PRO A 41 4.50 -19.58 -11.73
N LEU A 42 4.15 -19.03 -10.56
CA LEU A 42 5.13 -18.58 -9.58
C LEU A 42 5.36 -19.68 -8.55
N ALA A 43 6.63 -20.02 -8.33
CA ALA A 43 7.03 -21.03 -7.36
C ALA A 43 6.92 -20.57 -5.91
N ASP A 44 6.88 -19.25 -5.68
CA ASP A 44 7.05 -18.67 -4.36
C ASP A 44 5.73 -18.19 -3.74
N SER A 45 5.66 -18.27 -2.42
CA SER A 45 4.61 -17.67 -1.61
C SER A 45 4.86 -16.17 -1.42
N GLY A 46 3.79 -15.41 -1.23
CA GLY A 46 3.87 -14.01 -0.84
C GLY A 46 3.00 -13.09 -1.68
N ALA A 47 3.32 -11.81 -1.63
CA ALA A 47 2.57 -10.78 -2.36
C ALA A 47 2.96 -10.78 -3.84
N LEU A 48 1.98 -11.09 -4.69
CA LEU A 48 2.09 -10.97 -6.15
C LEU A 48 1.98 -9.52 -6.61
N TRP A 49 1.25 -8.72 -5.89
CA TRP A 49 1.02 -7.31 -6.16
C TRP A 49 0.64 -6.55 -4.89
N ARG A 50 1.00 -5.28 -4.85
CA ARG A 50 0.66 -4.36 -3.76
C ARG A 50 0.23 -3.02 -4.32
N LEU A 51 -0.80 -2.43 -3.73
CA LEU A 51 -1.19 -1.06 -4.05
C LEU A 51 -0.08 -0.10 -3.61
N ALA A 52 0.48 0.64 -4.56
CA ALA A 52 1.62 1.53 -4.34
C ALA A 52 1.32 3.02 -4.61
N GLU A 53 0.09 3.34 -5.04
CA GLU A 53 -0.31 4.70 -5.39
C GLU A 53 -0.05 5.70 -4.26
N SER A 54 0.52 6.84 -4.60
CA SER A 54 0.76 7.91 -3.65
C SER A 54 -0.56 8.55 -3.19
N GLY A 55 -0.63 8.96 -1.93
CA GLY A 55 -1.85 9.58 -1.37
C GLY A 55 -3.02 8.62 -1.14
N ARG A 56 -2.85 7.33 -1.36
CA ARG A 56 -3.89 6.33 -1.13
C ARG A 56 -4.33 6.27 0.33
N GLN A 57 -5.60 6.00 0.55
CA GLN A 57 -6.19 5.78 1.88
C GLN A 57 -6.37 4.29 2.20
N LEU A 58 -6.22 3.44 1.18
CA LEU A 58 -6.33 1.99 1.29
C LEU A 58 -4.97 1.34 1.03
N ASP A 59 -4.74 0.21 1.68
CA ASP A 59 -3.74 -0.77 1.28
C ASP A 59 -4.46 -1.99 0.70
N ALA A 60 -3.90 -2.53 -0.37
CA ALA A 60 -4.39 -3.74 -0.99
C ALA A 60 -3.21 -4.63 -1.38
N ASN A 61 -3.35 -5.94 -1.18
CA ASN A 61 -2.32 -6.91 -1.50
C ASN A 61 -2.96 -8.13 -2.15
N LEU A 62 -2.44 -8.53 -3.30
CA LEU A 62 -2.72 -9.84 -3.88
C LEU A 62 -1.67 -10.82 -3.35
N VAL A 63 -2.12 -11.85 -2.66
CA VAL A 63 -1.26 -12.82 -1.97
C VAL A 63 -1.48 -14.19 -2.58
N ARG A 64 -0.39 -14.94 -2.76
CA ARG A 64 -0.42 -16.36 -3.11
C ARG A 64 0.09 -17.20 -1.95
N LEU A 65 -0.68 -18.20 -1.62
CA LEU A 65 -0.36 -19.22 -0.64
C LEU A 65 -0.29 -20.58 -1.39
N PRO A 66 0.91 -21.17 -1.55
CA PRO A 66 1.05 -22.45 -2.21
C PRO A 66 0.26 -23.57 -1.53
N ALA A 67 -0.02 -24.64 -2.24
CA ALA A 67 -0.70 -25.81 -1.72
C ALA A 67 -0.10 -26.31 -0.39
N GLY A 68 -0.92 -26.55 0.60
CA GLY A 68 -0.52 -27.02 1.92
C GLY A 68 0.12 -25.95 2.82
N ARG A 69 0.35 -24.76 2.32
CA ARG A 69 0.87 -23.66 3.16
C ARG A 69 -0.26 -23.01 3.95
N HIS A 70 0.12 -22.41 5.04
CA HIS A 70 -0.84 -21.75 5.93
C HIS A 70 -0.27 -20.44 6.48
N VAL A 71 -1.19 -19.53 6.75
CA VAL A 71 -0.96 -18.35 7.57
C VAL A 71 -1.36 -18.71 8.99
N HIS A 72 -0.42 -18.65 9.92
CA HIS A 72 -0.66 -18.97 11.33
C HIS A 72 -1.76 -18.11 11.94
N ALA A 73 -2.42 -18.64 12.94
CA ALA A 73 -3.44 -17.92 13.68
C ALA A 73 -2.85 -16.62 14.26
N HIS A 74 -3.51 -15.51 13.96
CA HIS A 74 -3.13 -14.20 14.44
C HIS A 74 -4.35 -13.31 14.58
N VAL A 75 -4.17 -12.23 15.33
CA VAL A 75 -5.18 -11.19 15.53
C VAL A 75 -4.70 -9.91 14.85
N GLU A 76 -5.56 -9.28 14.06
CA GLU A 76 -5.35 -7.90 13.59
C GLU A 76 -6.14 -6.96 14.51
N PRO A 77 -5.47 -6.21 15.40
CA PRO A 77 -6.17 -5.48 16.47
C PRO A 77 -6.83 -4.17 16.00
N GLU A 78 -6.39 -3.62 14.86
CA GLU A 78 -6.73 -2.23 14.50
C GLU A 78 -7.52 -2.08 13.21
N LEU A 79 -7.51 -3.09 12.35
CA LEU A 79 -8.04 -2.98 10.99
C LEU A 79 -9.09 -4.04 10.70
N ASP A 80 -10.20 -3.60 10.12
CA ASP A 80 -11.07 -4.47 9.35
C ASP A 80 -10.38 -4.81 8.02
N VAL A 81 -10.48 -6.06 7.60
CA VAL A 81 -9.92 -6.53 6.34
C VAL A 81 -11.01 -7.19 5.51
N LEU A 82 -11.16 -6.76 4.27
CA LEU A 82 -11.88 -7.52 3.24
C LEU A 82 -10.89 -8.46 2.54
N LEU A 83 -11.30 -9.71 2.35
CA LEU A 83 -10.54 -10.71 1.63
C LEU A 83 -11.41 -11.30 0.51
N LEU A 84 -10.93 -11.19 -0.72
CA LEU A 84 -11.56 -11.79 -1.89
C LEU A 84 -10.71 -12.95 -2.40
N VAL A 85 -11.26 -14.15 -2.46
CA VAL A 85 -10.59 -15.30 -3.07
C VAL A 85 -10.60 -15.15 -4.58
N VAL A 86 -9.43 -15.05 -5.19
CA VAL A 86 -9.24 -14.84 -6.62
C VAL A 86 -9.07 -16.18 -7.37
N ALA A 87 -8.33 -17.12 -6.79
CA ALA A 87 -8.10 -18.42 -7.39
C ALA A 87 -7.79 -19.47 -6.32
N GLY A 88 -8.01 -20.73 -6.64
CA GLY A 88 -7.75 -21.85 -5.75
C GLY A 88 -8.78 -22.02 -4.65
N ASP A 89 -8.42 -22.79 -3.65
CA ASP A 89 -9.26 -23.15 -2.52
C ASP A 89 -8.48 -23.32 -1.23
N GLY A 90 -9.19 -23.27 -0.11
CA GLY A 90 -8.61 -23.39 1.21
C GLY A 90 -9.64 -23.32 2.31
N VAL A 91 -9.18 -23.07 3.51
CA VAL A 91 -10.02 -22.92 4.71
C VAL A 91 -9.57 -21.70 5.50
N LEU A 92 -10.55 -20.91 5.92
CA LEU A 92 -10.42 -19.90 6.96
C LEU A 92 -10.86 -20.53 8.29
N ALA A 93 -10.00 -20.56 9.27
CA ALA A 93 -10.36 -21.00 10.61
C ALA A 93 -10.43 -19.79 11.56
N THR A 94 -11.49 -19.71 12.32
CA THR A 94 -11.75 -18.70 13.37
C THR A 94 -12.14 -19.43 14.66
N PRO A 95 -12.20 -18.75 15.80
CA PRO A 95 -12.71 -19.34 17.04
C PRO A 95 -14.15 -19.87 16.94
N ASP A 96 -14.95 -19.33 16.00
CA ASP A 96 -16.35 -19.72 15.79
C ASP A 96 -16.51 -20.89 14.84
N GLY A 97 -15.44 -21.34 14.18
CA GLY A 97 -15.46 -22.47 13.26
C GLY A 97 -14.56 -22.29 12.05
N ALA A 98 -14.72 -23.20 11.10
CA ALA A 98 -13.99 -23.23 9.85
C ALA A 98 -14.91 -22.92 8.67
N GLU A 99 -14.49 -22.01 7.80
CA GLU A 99 -15.22 -21.62 6.60
C GLU A 99 -14.42 -22.01 5.35
N PRO A 100 -15.06 -22.68 4.36
CA PRO A 100 -14.38 -23.00 3.12
C PRO A 100 -14.15 -21.75 2.29
N LEU A 101 -12.94 -21.63 1.78
CA LEU A 101 -12.54 -20.58 0.84
C LEU A 101 -12.48 -21.18 -0.57
N ALA A 102 -13.17 -20.54 -1.50
CA ALA A 102 -13.15 -20.89 -2.91
C ALA A 102 -13.19 -19.61 -3.75
N GLN A 103 -12.80 -19.71 -5.01
CA GLN A 103 -12.82 -18.58 -5.93
C GLN A 103 -14.15 -17.84 -5.91
N GLY A 104 -14.09 -16.51 -5.81
CA GLY A 104 -15.25 -15.62 -5.75
C GLY A 104 -15.83 -15.40 -4.34
N LYS A 105 -15.34 -16.09 -3.32
CA LYS A 105 -15.75 -15.84 -1.94
C LYS A 105 -15.18 -14.52 -1.43
N LEU A 106 -16.06 -13.67 -0.89
CA LEU A 106 -15.71 -12.44 -0.21
C LEU A 106 -15.89 -12.64 1.29
N VAL A 107 -14.86 -12.34 2.04
CA VAL A 107 -14.79 -12.52 3.50
C VAL A 107 -14.56 -11.19 4.18
N TRP A 108 -15.30 -10.92 5.25
CA TRP A 108 -15.01 -9.83 6.15
C TRP A 108 -14.31 -10.37 7.41
N LEU A 109 -13.15 -9.81 7.71
CA LEU A 109 -12.35 -10.09 8.89
C LEU A 109 -12.35 -8.84 9.77
N PRO A 110 -13.21 -8.76 10.81
CA PRO A 110 -13.25 -7.58 11.67
C PRO A 110 -11.97 -7.45 12.51
N LYS A 111 -11.63 -6.22 12.82
CA LYS A 111 -10.55 -5.93 13.77
C LYS A 111 -10.75 -6.71 15.08
N GLY A 112 -9.66 -7.19 15.66
CA GLY A 112 -9.70 -7.96 16.90
C GLY A 112 -10.08 -9.44 16.73
N SER A 113 -10.48 -9.88 15.53
CA SER A 113 -10.76 -11.30 15.28
C SER A 113 -9.48 -12.09 15.07
N SER A 114 -9.44 -13.30 15.66
CA SER A 114 -8.38 -14.27 15.39
C SER A 114 -8.74 -15.10 14.16
N ARG A 115 -7.76 -15.32 13.27
CA ARG A 115 -7.95 -16.12 12.07
C ARG A 115 -6.67 -16.78 11.62
N SER A 116 -6.82 -17.92 10.97
CA SER A 116 -5.77 -18.59 10.20
C SER A 116 -6.31 -19.00 8.84
N ILE A 117 -5.43 -19.12 7.84
CA ILE A 117 -5.79 -19.51 6.48
C ILE A 117 -4.90 -20.68 6.08
N THR A 118 -5.48 -21.73 5.53
CA THR A 118 -4.77 -22.87 4.97
C THR A 118 -5.14 -23.05 3.51
N ALA A 119 -4.16 -23.12 2.63
CA ALA A 119 -4.37 -23.42 1.22
C ALA A 119 -4.45 -24.93 1.00
N HIS A 120 -5.36 -25.36 0.14
CA HIS A 120 -5.52 -26.74 -0.31
C HIS A 120 -4.95 -26.94 -1.72
N GLY A 121 -5.09 -28.12 -2.23
CA GLY A 121 -4.95 -28.56 -3.63
C GLY A 121 -3.94 -27.79 -4.47
N ASP A 122 -4.44 -26.85 -5.24
CA ASP A 122 -3.65 -26.05 -6.18
C ASP A 122 -3.12 -24.73 -5.58
N GLY A 123 -3.28 -24.54 -4.27
CA GLY A 123 -2.97 -23.30 -3.59
C GLY A 123 -4.17 -22.35 -3.52
N LEU A 124 -3.94 -21.19 -2.95
CA LEU A 124 -4.95 -20.16 -2.73
C LEU A 124 -4.36 -18.80 -3.07
N SER A 125 -5.03 -18.05 -3.93
CA SER A 125 -4.71 -16.64 -4.20
C SER A 125 -5.87 -15.78 -3.75
N TYR A 126 -5.58 -14.74 -2.99
CA TYR A 126 -6.59 -13.83 -2.47
C TYR A 126 -6.10 -12.38 -2.43
N LEU A 127 -7.03 -11.47 -2.63
CA LEU A 127 -6.83 -10.04 -2.49
C LEU A 127 -7.29 -9.62 -1.10
N THR A 128 -6.45 -8.92 -0.36
CA THR A 128 -6.83 -8.23 0.87
C THR A 128 -6.92 -6.74 0.64
N VAL A 129 -7.93 -6.10 1.24
CA VAL A 129 -8.10 -4.65 1.22
C VAL A 129 -8.42 -4.17 2.64
N HIS A 130 -7.71 -3.16 3.08
CA HIS A 130 -7.95 -2.53 4.38
C HIS A 130 -7.58 -1.04 4.35
N ARG A 131 -7.99 -0.31 5.37
CA ARG A 131 -7.54 1.07 5.55
C ARG A 131 -6.02 1.11 5.71
N ARG A 132 -5.37 2.06 5.04
CA ARG A 132 -3.94 2.27 5.20
C ARG A 132 -3.61 2.60 6.66
N ARG A 133 -2.61 1.94 7.20
CA ARG A 133 -2.05 2.32 8.50
C ARG A 133 -1.37 3.67 8.37
N PRO A 134 -1.58 4.61 9.32
CA PRO A 134 -0.78 5.82 9.38
C PRO A 134 0.69 5.39 9.47
N GLY A 135 1.54 5.94 8.57
CA GLY A 135 2.98 5.72 8.67
C GLY A 135 3.47 6.16 10.05
N MET A 136 4.51 5.49 10.58
CA MET A 136 5.16 5.94 11.79
C MET A 136 5.62 7.39 11.59
N GLN A 137 4.95 8.32 12.26
CA GLN A 137 5.46 9.67 12.40
C GLN A 137 6.55 9.60 13.48
N ILE A 138 7.80 9.70 13.05
CA ILE A 138 8.90 9.98 13.97
C ILE A 138 8.65 11.41 14.47
N ARG A 139 8.05 11.55 15.63
CA ARG A 139 8.01 12.81 16.34
C ARG A 139 9.43 13.09 16.78
N SER A 140 10.11 14.00 16.10
CA SER A 140 11.35 14.57 16.59
C SER A 140 11.07 15.12 17.97
N ARG A 141 11.74 14.55 18.98
CA ARG A 141 11.69 15.06 20.35
C ARG A 141 12.20 16.50 20.29
N PRO A 142 11.47 17.51 20.76
CA PRO A 142 12.05 18.84 20.87
C PRO A 142 13.26 18.73 21.81
N THR A 143 14.40 19.09 21.29
CA THR A 143 15.63 19.25 22.07
C THR A 143 15.33 20.32 23.11
N GLY A 144 15.17 19.90 24.35
CA GLY A 144 15.01 20.84 25.46
C GLY A 144 16.19 21.77 25.51
N ASP A 145 15.91 23.02 25.34
CA ASP A 145 16.82 24.12 25.44
C ASP A 145 17.37 24.24 26.86
N GLY A 146 18.63 24.54 26.92
CA GLY A 146 19.49 24.45 28.09
C GLY A 146 18.98 25.16 29.35
N ALA A 147 19.16 24.47 30.46
CA ALA A 147 19.11 25.09 31.76
C ALA A 147 20.30 26.07 31.92
N PRO A 148 20.08 27.28 32.43
CA PRO A 148 21.18 28.20 32.74
C PRO A 148 22.00 27.69 33.93
N PRO A 149 23.32 27.94 33.98
CA PRO A 149 24.16 27.49 35.06
C PRO A 149 23.85 28.23 36.39
N PRO A 150 24.02 27.58 37.53
CA PRO A 150 23.80 28.22 38.81
C PRO A 150 24.92 29.23 39.06
N THR A 151 24.54 30.46 39.32
CA THR A 151 25.41 31.50 39.87
C THR A 151 25.66 31.18 41.35
N GLY A 152 26.94 30.97 41.65
CA GLY A 152 27.47 30.89 43.02
C GLY A 152 27.62 32.24 43.69
#